data_0f8a292a5f0a7c5a2ce286f27fdc3ed3
#
_entry.id   0f8a292a5f0a7c5a2ce286f27fdc3ed3
#
_cell.length_a   1.000
_cell.length_b   1.000
_cell.length_c   1.000
_cell.angle_alpha   90.00
_cell.angle_beta   90.00
_cell.angle_gamma   90.00
#
_symmetry.space_group_name_H-M   'P 1'
#
loop_
_entity.id
_entity.type
_entity.pdbx_description
1 polymer ?
#
loop_
_entity_poly.entity_id
_entity_poly.type
_entity_poly.pdbx_seq_one_letter_code
_entity_poly.pdbx_strand_id
1 'polypeptide(L)'
;MLLGLLAGGLSLPAVLRQALAQQGPALQGLRSVQGDVRVNGQPAAQGTLVLPGDTVSTARGAMAMFVVGQDAYLMREDSRAELTGVAQIVDLLRLTTGRLMGVFGKGGDRRIVTPAATIGIRGTGAYLEAEDGRSYFCLCYGSAEIATTDGAARDAYSTRHHDSPRYIYGDGRTNAIVPASVSNHTDAELIMLEALTGRQPPQSVLDGPMMSNPYR
;
A
#
# COMPACT_ATOMS: atom_id res chain seq x y z
N MET A 1 38.76 -26.99 -22.05
CA MET A 1 38.84 -25.83 -21.15
C MET A 1 37.58 -25.01 -21.40
N LEU A 2 36.50 -25.33 -20.68
CA LEU A 2 35.21 -24.65 -20.81
C LEU A 2 35.13 -23.54 -19.73
N LEU A 3 35.09 -22.30 -20.19
CA LEU A 3 34.76 -21.15 -19.30
C LEU A 3 33.27 -21.17 -18.98
N GLY A 4 32.94 -21.44 -17.72
CA GLY A 4 31.58 -21.24 -17.18
C GLY A 4 31.31 -19.77 -16.93
N LEU A 5 30.40 -19.19 -17.69
CA LEU A 5 29.81 -17.88 -17.42
C LEU A 5 28.88 -18.03 -16.18
N LEU A 6 29.34 -17.53 -15.05
CA LEU A 6 28.47 -17.29 -13.87
C LEU A 6 27.59 -16.08 -14.21
N ALA A 7 26.39 -16.34 -14.71
CA ALA A 7 25.32 -15.36 -14.77
C ALA A 7 24.86 -15.08 -13.33
N GLY A 8 25.33 -13.99 -12.75
CA GLY A 8 24.81 -13.43 -11.51
C GLY A 8 23.39 -12.92 -11.71
N GLY A 9 22.41 -13.83 -11.71
CA GLY A 9 21.01 -13.49 -11.76
C GLY A 9 20.59 -12.86 -10.44
N LEU A 10 20.16 -11.59 -10.46
CA LEU A 10 19.41 -10.97 -9.37
C LEU A 10 18.24 -11.90 -9.05
N SER A 11 18.31 -12.57 -7.90
CA SER A 11 17.25 -13.46 -7.46
C SER A 11 16.05 -12.61 -7.05
N LEU A 12 15.04 -12.54 -7.91
CA LEU A 12 13.74 -12.00 -7.53
C LEU A 12 13.28 -12.67 -6.23
N PRO A 13 12.75 -11.90 -5.25
CA PRO A 13 12.16 -12.48 -4.05
C PRO A 13 11.21 -13.63 -4.41
N ALA A 14 11.18 -14.69 -3.61
CA ALA A 14 10.35 -15.87 -3.90
C ALA A 14 8.87 -15.50 -4.13
N VAL A 15 8.37 -14.49 -3.40
CA VAL A 15 7.01 -13.96 -3.54
C VAL A 15 6.76 -13.36 -4.92
N LEU A 16 7.73 -12.64 -5.48
CA LEU A 16 7.60 -12.06 -6.82
C LEU A 16 7.60 -13.14 -7.90
N ARG A 17 8.45 -14.17 -7.77
CA ARG A 17 8.43 -15.32 -8.67
C ARG A 17 7.10 -16.07 -8.61
N GLN A 18 6.54 -16.24 -7.41
CA GLN A 18 5.26 -16.91 -7.22
C GLN A 18 4.10 -16.08 -7.78
N ALA A 19 4.11 -14.75 -7.61
CA ALA A 19 3.10 -13.86 -8.18
C ALA A 19 3.13 -13.85 -9.71
N LEU A 20 4.31 -13.83 -10.32
CA LEU A 20 4.48 -13.85 -11.79
C LEU A 20 4.12 -15.21 -12.42
N ALA A 21 4.23 -16.31 -11.66
CA ALA A 21 3.92 -17.67 -12.14
C ALA A 21 2.44 -18.02 -12.08
N GLN A 22 1.62 -17.24 -11.36
CA GLN A 22 0.21 -17.52 -11.13
C GLN A 22 -0.70 -16.61 -11.96
N GLN A 23 -1.09 -17.06 -13.13
CA GLN A 23 -2.19 -16.47 -13.92
C GLN A 23 -3.59 -16.97 -13.42
N GLY A 24 -3.73 -17.18 -12.12
CA GLY A 24 -4.96 -17.65 -11.47
C GLY A 24 -5.66 -16.52 -10.70
N PRO A 25 -6.85 -16.79 -10.13
CA PRO A 25 -7.53 -15.83 -9.25
C PRO A 25 -6.61 -15.44 -8.09
N ALA A 26 -6.65 -14.17 -7.70
CA ALA A 26 -5.81 -13.62 -6.63
C ALA A 26 -5.92 -14.49 -5.36
N LEU A 27 -4.78 -14.96 -4.87
CA LEU A 27 -4.74 -15.79 -3.66
C LEU A 27 -4.98 -14.92 -2.44
N GLN A 28 -6.10 -15.13 -1.75
CA GLN A 28 -6.56 -14.33 -0.61
C GLN A 28 -5.70 -14.53 0.65
N GLY A 29 -5.71 -13.54 1.55
CA GLY A 29 -5.05 -13.56 2.85
C GLY A 29 -3.56 -13.18 2.82
N LEU A 30 -2.84 -13.51 3.89
CA LEU A 30 -1.41 -13.22 4.06
C LEU A 30 -0.56 -13.99 3.05
N ARG A 31 0.19 -13.25 2.22
CA ARG A 31 1.05 -13.78 1.15
C ARG A 31 2.51 -13.83 1.56
N SER A 32 2.92 -12.90 2.44
CA SER A 32 4.25 -12.88 3.04
C SER A 32 4.13 -12.35 4.47
N VAL A 33 4.86 -12.96 5.37
CA VAL A 33 4.94 -12.59 6.78
C VAL A 33 6.40 -12.60 7.19
N GLN A 34 6.85 -11.50 7.76
CA GLN A 34 8.15 -11.37 8.40
C GLN A 34 7.94 -10.81 9.80
N GLY A 35 8.55 -11.44 10.81
CA GLY A 35 8.42 -11.00 12.19
C GLY A 35 7.04 -11.28 12.82
N ASP A 36 6.69 -10.53 13.87
CA ASP A 36 5.39 -10.67 14.57
C ASP A 36 4.29 -9.91 13.83
N VAL A 37 3.46 -10.65 13.14
CA VAL A 37 2.26 -10.18 12.44
C VAL A 37 1.04 -10.80 13.10
N ARG A 38 0.01 -10.00 13.31
CA ARG A 38 -1.24 -10.43 13.94
C ARG A 38 -2.46 -10.03 13.13
N VAL A 39 -3.45 -10.92 13.13
CA VAL A 39 -4.80 -10.66 12.63
C VAL A 39 -5.75 -10.78 13.83
N ASN A 40 -6.49 -9.72 14.12
CA ASN A 40 -7.39 -9.61 15.28
C ASN A 40 -6.68 -9.92 16.62
N GLY A 41 -5.42 -9.47 16.73
CA GLY A 41 -4.59 -9.71 17.92
C GLY A 41 -4.00 -11.11 18.04
N GLN A 42 -4.36 -12.04 17.17
CA GLN A 42 -3.81 -13.41 17.17
C GLN A 42 -2.59 -13.50 16.24
N PRO A 43 -1.51 -14.21 16.61
CA PRO A 43 -0.40 -14.45 15.72
C PRO A 43 -0.85 -15.06 14.40
N ALA A 44 -0.33 -14.55 13.30
CA ALA A 44 -0.74 -14.95 11.97
C ALA A 44 0.47 -15.34 11.10
N ALA A 45 0.27 -16.32 10.24
CA ALA A 45 1.28 -16.87 9.33
C ALA A 45 0.84 -16.70 7.88
N GLN A 46 1.74 -16.97 6.94
CA GLN A 46 1.39 -17.03 5.52
C GLN A 46 0.22 -18.00 5.29
N GLY A 47 -0.76 -17.58 4.51
CA GLY A 47 -2.00 -18.31 4.24
C GLY A 47 -3.14 -17.98 5.22
N THR A 48 -2.90 -17.28 6.34
CA THR A 48 -3.98 -16.79 7.19
C THR A 48 -4.89 -15.87 6.36
N LEU A 49 -6.18 -16.13 6.34
CA LEU A 49 -7.17 -15.28 5.67
C LEU A 49 -7.24 -13.92 6.37
N VAL A 50 -7.40 -12.89 5.56
CA VAL A 50 -7.72 -11.54 6.01
C VAL A 50 -8.98 -11.11 5.27
N LEU A 51 -9.99 -10.68 6.02
CA LEU A 51 -11.31 -10.33 5.51
C LEU A 51 -11.68 -8.90 5.91
N PRO A 52 -12.66 -8.28 5.23
CA PRO A 52 -13.31 -7.09 5.76
C PRO A 52 -13.90 -7.36 7.15
N GLY A 53 -13.63 -6.48 8.11
CA GLY A 53 -13.89 -6.64 9.54
C GLY A 53 -12.63 -6.94 10.34
N ASP A 54 -11.54 -7.35 9.71
CA ASP A 54 -10.31 -7.69 10.40
C ASP A 54 -9.42 -6.48 10.67
N THR A 55 -8.62 -6.61 11.72
CA THR A 55 -7.48 -5.75 12.03
C THR A 55 -6.19 -6.50 11.79
N VAL A 56 -5.30 -5.93 10.99
CA VAL A 56 -3.93 -6.43 10.79
C VAL A 56 -2.96 -5.52 11.53
N SER A 57 -2.02 -6.10 12.25
CA SER A 57 -0.94 -5.35 12.91
C SER A 57 0.41 -6.03 12.74
N THR A 58 1.45 -5.21 12.67
CA THR A 58 2.85 -5.61 12.55
C THR A 58 3.64 -4.98 13.69
N ALA A 59 4.45 -5.78 14.38
CA ALA A 59 5.36 -5.28 15.40
C ALA A 59 6.63 -4.67 14.77
N ARG A 60 7.55 -4.19 15.61
CA ARG A 60 8.85 -3.67 15.21
C ARG A 60 9.65 -4.71 14.42
N GLY A 61 10.23 -4.31 13.29
CA GLY A 61 10.96 -5.19 12.38
C GLY A 61 10.09 -6.18 11.60
N ALA A 62 8.75 -6.10 11.76
CA ALA A 62 7.83 -6.99 11.05
C ALA A 62 7.32 -6.36 9.75
N MET A 63 6.86 -7.22 8.85
CA MET A 63 6.27 -6.83 7.56
C MET A 63 5.21 -7.86 7.14
N ALA A 64 4.13 -7.40 6.56
CA ALA A 64 3.06 -8.24 6.03
C ALA A 64 2.66 -7.82 4.62
N MET A 65 2.49 -8.80 3.72
CA MET A 65 1.78 -8.60 2.45
C MET A 65 0.54 -9.46 2.43
N PHE A 66 -0.59 -8.90 2.05
CA PHE A 66 -1.85 -9.64 1.99
C PHE A 66 -2.78 -9.11 0.90
N VAL A 67 -3.73 -9.98 0.53
CA VAL A 67 -4.73 -9.72 -0.50
C VAL A 67 -6.11 -9.89 0.10
N VAL A 68 -6.99 -8.92 -0.16
CA VAL A 68 -8.42 -8.97 0.15
C VAL A 68 -9.21 -8.61 -1.09
N GLY A 69 -9.92 -9.58 -1.66
CA GLY A 69 -10.64 -9.40 -2.92
C GLY A 69 -9.72 -9.03 -4.07
N GLN A 70 -9.89 -7.82 -4.59
CA GLN A 70 -9.08 -7.26 -5.68
C GLN A 70 -7.99 -6.29 -5.20
N ASP A 71 -7.82 -6.14 -3.91
CA ASP A 71 -6.87 -5.21 -3.31
C ASP A 71 -5.69 -5.97 -2.72
N ALA A 72 -4.49 -5.42 -2.86
CA ALA A 72 -3.30 -5.95 -2.21
C ALA A 72 -2.61 -4.87 -1.39
N TYR A 73 -2.05 -5.29 -0.26
CA TYR A 73 -1.46 -4.41 0.74
C TYR A 73 -0.08 -4.89 1.16
N LEU A 74 0.81 -3.94 1.38
CA LEU A 74 2.10 -4.12 2.05
C LEU A 74 2.10 -3.24 3.30
N MET A 75 2.15 -3.84 4.46
CA MET A 75 2.31 -3.16 5.75
C MET A 75 3.74 -3.31 6.24
N ARG A 76 4.35 -2.20 6.65
CA ARG A 76 5.68 -2.19 7.26
C ARG A 76 5.57 -2.36 8.78
N GLU A 77 6.70 -2.29 9.46
CA GLU A 77 6.78 -2.38 10.93
C GLU A 77 5.91 -1.34 11.66
N ASP A 78 5.57 -1.62 12.90
CA ASP A 78 4.84 -0.75 13.83
C ASP A 78 3.53 -0.19 13.24
N SER A 79 2.86 -1.01 12.42
CA SER A 79 1.66 -0.60 11.68
C SER A 79 0.41 -1.29 12.19
N ARG A 80 -0.71 -0.56 12.14
CA ARG A 80 -2.04 -1.08 12.46
C ARG A 80 -3.07 -0.58 11.46
N ALA A 81 -3.70 -1.50 10.76
CA ALA A 81 -4.76 -1.24 9.79
C ALA A 81 -6.03 -2.01 10.12
N GLU A 82 -7.17 -1.33 10.06
CA GLU A 82 -8.50 -1.91 10.20
C GLU A 82 -9.20 -1.88 8.84
N LEU A 83 -9.76 -3.00 8.43
CA LEU A 83 -10.44 -3.18 7.16
C LEU A 83 -11.95 -3.24 7.42
N THR A 84 -12.73 -2.42 6.75
CA THR A 84 -14.20 -2.48 6.82
C THR A 84 -14.76 -2.63 5.42
N GLY A 85 -15.82 -3.44 5.29
CA GLY A 85 -16.44 -3.68 3.99
C GLY A 85 -17.36 -4.89 4.02
N VAL A 86 -17.76 -5.35 2.85
CA VAL A 86 -18.70 -6.45 2.70
C VAL A 86 -18.12 -7.49 1.74
N ALA A 87 -18.30 -8.76 2.05
CA ALA A 87 -17.76 -9.91 1.32
C ALA A 87 -16.23 -9.83 1.21
N GLN A 88 -15.67 -9.59 0.04
CA GLN A 88 -14.24 -9.40 -0.20
C GLN A 88 -13.93 -8.01 -0.74
N ILE A 89 -14.79 -7.03 -0.46
CA ILE A 89 -14.61 -5.65 -0.88
C ILE A 89 -14.29 -4.81 0.37
N VAL A 90 -13.14 -4.15 0.36
CA VAL A 90 -12.77 -3.19 1.41
C VAL A 90 -13.27 -1.81 0.99
N ASP A 91 -14.28 -1.30 1.67
CA ASP A 91 -14.84 0.03 1.42
C ASP A 91 -14.09 1.10 2.21
N LEU A 92 -13.61 0.74 3.39
CA LEU A 92 -12.86 1.62 4.29
C LEU A 92 -11.62 0.91 4.83
N LEU A 93 -10.46 1.52 4.61
CA LEU A 93 -9.19 1.18 5.24
C LEU A 93 -8.84 2.25 6.27
N ARG A 94 -8.70 1.89 7.54
CA ARG A 94 -8.22 2.81 8.59
C ARG A 94 -6.79 2.44 8.98
N LEU A 95 -5.83 3.29 8.63
CA LEU A 95 -4.45 3.19 9.09
C LEU A 95 -4.29 4.08 10.33
N THR A 96 -4.19 3.48 11.52
CA THR A 96 -4.09 4.21 12.80
C THR A 96 -2.65 4.60 13.13
N THR A 97 -1.69 3.80 12.73
CA THR A 97 -0.26 4.07 12.89
C THR A 97 0.54 3.28 11.85
N GLY A 98 1.76 3.74 11.58
CA GLY A 98 2.73 3.06 10.74
C GLY A 98 2.59 3.37 9.24
N ARG A 99 2.93 2.40 8.40
CA ARG A 99 3.13 2.60 6.97
C ARG A 99 2.46 1.49 6.17
N LEU A 100 1.74 1.89 5.13
CA LEU A 100 1.02 0.97 4.27
C LEU A 100 1.12 1.41 2.80
N MET A 101 1.43 0.46 1.93
CA MET A 101 1.22 0.58 0.50
C MET A 101 0.02 -0.28 0.09
N GLY A 102 -0.85 0.24 -0.75
CA GLY A 102 -2.01 -0.49 -1.25
C GLY A 102 -2.22 -0.27 -2.74
N VAL A 103 -2.65 -1.33 -3.42
CA VAL A 103 -3.20 -1.26 -4.78
C VAL A 103 -4.66 -1.70 -4.73
N PHE A 104 -5.51 -0.89 -5.31
CA PHE A 104 -6.96 -1.02 -5.18
C PHE A 104 -7.58 -1.36 -6.52
N GLY A 105 -8.44 -2.37 -6.54
CA GLY A 105 -9.18 -2.79 -7.73
C GLY A 105 -10.11 -1.70 -8.25
N LYS A 106 -10.51 -1.80 -9.51
CA LYS A 106 -11.47 -0.89 -10.12
C LYS A 106 -12.87 -1.12 -9.55
N GLY A 107 -13.64 -0.04 -9.43
CA GLY A 107 -15.04 -0.04 -8.99
C GLY A 107 -15.21 0.23 -7.49
N GLY A 108 -16.27 0.97 -7.18
CA GLY A 108 -16.61 1.40 -5.83
C GLY A 108 -15.86 2.66 -5.37
N ASP A 109 -16.51 3.42 -4.51
CA ASP A 109 -15.89 4.52 -3.78
C ASP A 109 -15.23 3.93 -2.54
N ARG A 110 -13.92 4.04 -2.47
CA ARG A 110 -13.13 3.57 -1.32
C ARG A 110 -12.60 4.73 -0.53
N ARG A 111 -12.51 4.54 0.78
CA ARG A 111 -11.95 5.53 1.69
C ARG A 111 -10.77 4.95 2.46
N ILE A 112 -9.77 5.80 2.62
CA ILE A 112 -8.67 5.57 3.56
C ILE A 112 -8.80 6.63 4.65
N VAL A 113 -8.73 6.21 5.90
CA VAL A 113 -8.77 7.10 7.07
C VAL A 113 -7.46 6.96 7.83
N THR A 114 -6.85 8.09 8.13
CA THR A 114 -5.67 8.22 8.98
C THR A 114 -6.00 9.17 10.14
N PRO A 115 -5.14 9.33 11.16
CA PRO A 115 -5.38 10.32 12.22
C PRO A 115 -5.59 11.75 11.72
N ALA A 116 -4.95 12.13 10.60
CA ALA A 116 -5.00 13.50 10.06
C ALA A 116 -5.95 13.69 8.88
N ALA A 117 -6.42 12.62 8.22
CA ALA A 117 -7.13 12.74 6.95
C ALA A 117 -8.17 11.65 6.70
N THR A 118 -9.16 12.01 5.87
CA THR A 118 -9.99 11.08 5.12
C THR A 118 -9.70 11.25 3.63
N ILE A 119 -9.39 10.16 2.94
CA ILE A 119 -8.96 10.16 1.55
C ILE A 119 -9.87 9.24 0.75
N GLY A 120 -10.62 9.80 -0.19
CA GLY A 120 -11.37 9.03 -1.19
C GLY A 120 -10.46 8.66 -2.35
N ILE A 121 -10.52 7.40 -2.81
CA ILE A 121 -9.67 6.90 -3.90
C ILE A 121 -10.50 6.14 -4.92
N ARG A 122 -10.03 6.14 -6.19
CA ARG A 122 -10.66 5.39 -7.28
C ARG A 122 -9.61 4.70 -8.15
N GLY A 123 -9.55 3.34 -8.07
CA GLY A 123 -8.71 2.51 -8.94
C GLY A 123 -7.24 2.92 -8.91
N THR A 124 -6.62 2.92 -7.73
CA THR A 124 -5.35 3.59 -7.48
C THR A 124 -4.30 2.66 -6.90
N GLY A 125 -3.03 3.07 -7.04
CA GLY A 125 -1.96 2.68 -6.13
C GLY A 125 -1.65 3.86 -5.19
N ALA A 126 -1.48 3.59 -3.91
CA ALA A 126 -1.23 4.62 -2.91
C ALA A 126 -0.28 4.12 -1.81
N TYR A 127 0.56 5.02 -1.31
CA TYR A 127 1.39 4.80 -0.14
C TYR A 127 1.07 5.83 0.94
N LEU A 128 0.97 5.35 2.19
CA LEU A 128 0.56 6.13 3.34
C LEU A 128 1.49 5.92 4.53
N GLU A 129 1.68 7.00 5.28
CA GLU A 129 2.23 6.93 6.64
C GLU A 129 1.28 7.64 7.59
N ALA A 130 1.00 7.00 8.72
CA ALA A 130 0.19 7.55 9.80
C ALA A 130 1.07 7.76 11.03
N GLU A 131 1.27 9.01 11.38
CA GLU A 131 2.00 9.45 12.57
C GLU A 131 1.05 10.28 13.46
N ASP A 132 1.46 10.55 14.68
CA ASP A 132 0.68 11.41 15.56
C ASP A 132 0.58 12.83 14.97
N GLY A 133 -0.65 13.31 14.76
CA GLY A 133 -0.95 14.63 14.21
C GLY A 133 -0.59 14.85 12.73
N ARG A 134 0.05 13.88 12.05
CA ARG A 134 0.47 14.01 10.66
C ARG A 134 0.25 12.72 9.87
N SER A 135 -0.11 12.87 8.61
CA SER A 135 -0.10 11.78 7.64
C SER A 135 0.72 12.16 6.42
N TYR A 136 1.41 11.19 5.85
CA TYR A 136 1.97 11.27 4.51
C TYR A 136 1.08 10.49 3.57
N PHE A 137 0.83 11.04 2.39
CA PHE A 137 0.07 10.39 1.33
C PHE A 137 0.74 10.60 -0.02
N CYS A 138 1.10 9.51 -0.67
CA CYS A 138 1.53 9.49 -2.05
C CYS A 138 0.50 8.72 -2.89
N LEU A 139 -0.13 9.42 -3.82
CA LEU A 139 -0.93 8.81 -4.87
C LEU A 139 0.04 8.32 -5.94
N CYS A 140 0.28 7.01 -6.01
CA CYS A 140 1.22 6.43 -6.97
C CYS A 140 0.69 6.56 -8.41
N TYR A 141 -0.60 6.30 -8.59
CA TYR A 141 -1.37 6.57 -9.83
C TYR A 141 -2.86 6.59 -9.51
N GLY A 142 -3.66 7.21 -10.37
CA GLY A 142 -5.13 7.29 -10.26
C GLY A 142 -5.62 8.64 -9.77
N SER A 143 -6.72 8.66 -9.02
CA SER A 143 -7.36 9.88 -8.53
C SER A 143 -7.65 9.77 -7.04
N ALA A 144 -7.48 10.89 -6.32
CA ALA A 144 -7.78 11.00 -4.91
C ALA A 144 -8.43 12.33 -4.56
N GLU A 145 -9.29 12.29 -3.54
CA GLU A 145 -9.87 13.43 -2.86
C GLU A 145 -9.48 13.37 -1.38
N ILE A 146 -8.82 14.38 -0.87
CA ILE A 146 -8.33 14.48 0.50
C ILE A 146 -9.16 15.48 1.28
N ALA A 147 -9.54 15.14 2.48
CA ALA A 147 -10.06 16.08 3.48
C ALA A 147 -9.31 15.87 4.80
N THR A 148 -8.95 16.97 5.48
CA THR A 148 -8.44 16.88 6.86
C THR A 148 -9.52 16.35 7.81
N THR A 149 -9.12 15.77 8.92
CA THR A 149 -10.06 15.15 9.88
C THR A 149 -11.08 16.15 10.41
N ASP A 150 -10.71 17.43 10.58
CA ASP A 150 -11.60 18.53 10.96
C ASP A 150 -12.43 19.08 9.80
N GLY A 151 -12.17 18.63 8.56
CA GLY A 151 -12.86 19.08 7.34
C GLY A 151 -12.48 20.48 6.87
N ALA A 152 -11.54 21.17 7.53
CA ALA A 152 -11.17 22.55 7.26
C ALA A 152 -10.39 22.72 5.95
N ALA A 153 -9.61 21.70 5.52
CA ALA A 153 -8.86 21.72 4.28
C ALA A 153 -9.24 20.54 3.38
N ARG A 154 -9.22 20.79 2.06
CA ARG A 154 -9.51 19.80 1.03
C ARG A 154 -8.53 19.95 -0.13
N ASP A 155 -8.20 18.84 -0.77
CA ASP A 155 -7.43 18.77 -2.02
C ASP A 155 -7.97 17.63 -2.87
N ALA A 156 -7.89 17.77 -4.19
CA ALA A 156 -8.30 16.73 -5.12
C ALA A 156 -7.37 16.74 -6.32
N TYR A 157 -6.79 15.59 -6.67
CA TYR A 157 -5.86 15.51 -7.78
C TYR A 157 -5.81 14.11 -8.38
N SER A 158 -5.22 14.04 -9.56
CA SER A 158 -4.88 12.80 -10.24
C SER A 158 -3.40 12.79 -10.57
N THR A 159 -2.81 11.61 -10.57
CA THR A 159 -1.40 11.43 -10.94
C THR A 159 -1.24 10.23 -11.85
N ARG A 160 -0.17 10.23 -12.63
CA ARG A 160 0.23 9.09 -13.46
C ARG A 160 1.35 8.28 -12.84
N HIS A 161 2.24 8.94 -12.08
CA HIS A 161 3.41 8.31 -11.47
C HIS A 161 4.00 9.21 -10.38
N HIS A 162 3.53 9.08 -9.15
CA HIS A 162 4.04 9.75 -7.93
C HIS A 162 4.21 11.28 -8.02
N ASP A 163 3.44 11.97 -8.87
CA ASP A 163 3.72 13.37 -9.23
C ASP A 163 3.54 14.38 -8.09
N SER A 164 2.78 14.05 -7.08
CA SER A 164 2.34 15.06 -6.10
C SER A 164 2.04 14.48 -4.72
N PRO A 165 3.02 13.98 -3.97
CA PRO A 165 2.80 13.57 -2.58
C PRO A 165 2.40 14.74 -1.69
N ARG A 166 1.73 14.44 -0.56
CA ARG A 166 1.25 15.41 0.42
C ARG A 166 1.64 15.01 1.84
N TYR A 167 2.02 16.00 2.64
CA TYR A 167 1.85 15.93 4.09
C TYR A 167 0.50 16.54 4.45
N ILE A 168 -0.21 15.89 5.37
CA ILE A 168 -1.53 16.29 5.84
C ILE A 168 -1.47 16.36 7.36
N TYR A 169 -1.90 17.49 7.91
CA TYR A 169 -1.89 17.76 9.34
C TYR A 169 -3.32 17.85 9.85
N GLY A 170 -3.60 17.15 10.96
CA GLY A 170 -4.92 17.12 11.61
C GLY A 170 -5.08 18.09 12.78
N ASP A 171 -4.18 19.05 12.94
CA ASP A 171 -4.08 19.96 14.10
C ASP A 171 -4.74 21.33 13.89
N GLY A 172 -5.49 21.52 12.80
CA GLY A 172 -6.21 22.74 12.50
C GLY A 172 -5.35 23.92 12.01
N ARG A 173 -4.08 23.67 11.62
CA ARG A 173 -3.22 24.73 11.07
C ARG A 173 -3.71 25.24 9.71
N THR A 174 -3.37 26.49 9.39
CA THR A 174 -3.80 27.16 8.13
C THR A 174 -3.37 26.42 6.88
N ASN A 175 -2.17 25.88 6.83
CA ASN A 175 -1.65 25.08 5.71
C ASN A 175 -1.64 23.59 6.10
N ALA A 176 -2.81 23.00 6.21
CA ALA A 176 -2.96 21.63 6.69
C ALA A 176 -2.60 20.57 5.63
N ILE A 177 -2.66 20.91 4.33
CA ILE A 177 -2.25 20.03 3.22
C ILE A 177 -1.12 20.73 2.45
N VAL A 178 0.07 20.15 2.45
CA VAL A 178 1.24 20.74 1.80
C VAL A 178 1.97 19.74 0.90
N PRO A 179 2.65 20.18 -0.16
CA PRO A 179 3.47 19.30 -1.00
C PRO A 179 4.56 18.58 -0.19
N ALA A 180 4.86 17.36 -0.62
CA ALA A 180 5.94 16.53 -0.08
C ALA A 180 6.78 15.93 -1.21
N SER A 181 7.97 15.44 -0.88
CA SER A 181 8.78 14.62 -1.79
C SER A 181 8.35 13.17 -1.69
N VAL A 182 8.57 12.39 -2.74
CA VAL A 182 8.36 10.95 -2.71
C VAL A 182 9.36 10.31 -1.74
N SER A 183 8.89 9.44 -0.86
CA SER A 183 9.72 8.78 0.14
C SER A 183 9.19 7.39 0.50
N ASN A 184 10.09 6.56 1.00
CA ASN A 184 9.81 5.30 1.71
C ASN A 184 9.06 4.20 0.93
N HIS A 185 8.93 4.30 -0.38
CA HIS A 185 8.35 3.23 -1.21
C HIS A 185 8.96 3.24 -2.62
N THR A 186 8.75 2.15 -3.36
CA THR A 186 9.36 1.93 -4.68
C THR A 186 8.34 1.43 -5.70
N ASP A 187 8.64 1.64 -6.99
CA ASP A 187 7.85 1.07 -8.09
C ASP A 187 7.88 -0.46 -8.08
N ALA A 188 8.98 -1.07 -7.64
CA ALA A 188 9.08 -2.52 -7.52
C ALA A 188 8.05 -3.11 -6.54
N GLU A 189 7.80 -2.43 -5.44
CA GLU A 189 6.75 -2.81 -4.47
C GLU A 189 5.35 -2.65 -5.07
N LEU A 190 5.11 -1.56 -5.81
CA LEU A 190 3.86 -1.30 -6.50
C LEU A 190 3.57 -2.39 -7.55
N ILE A 191 4.54 -2.70 -8.41
CA ILE A 191 4.45 -3.76 -9.43
C ILE A 191 4.19 -5.12 -8.77
N MET A 192 4.87 -5.41 -7.66
CA MET A 192 4.67 -6.65 -6.91
C MET A 192 3.25 -6.78 -6.36
N LEU A 193 2.69 -5.71 -5.78
CA LEU A 193 1.32 -5.73 -5.26
C LEU A 193 0.28 -5.89 -6.37
N GLU A 194 0.46 -5.23 -7.52
CA GLU A 194 -0.41 -5.43 -8.68
C GLU A 194 -0.35 -6.87 -9.19
N ALA A 195 0.84 -7.45 -9.26
CA ALA A 195 1.00 -8.85 -9.67
C ALA A 195 0.30 -9.84 -8.72
N LEU A 196 0.25 -9.56 -7.40
CA LEU A 196 -0.49 -10.40 -6.44
C LEU A 196 -2.00 -10.44 -6.72
N THR A 197 -2.54 -9.42 -7.37
CA THR A 197 -3.96 -9.35 -7.76
C THR A 197 -4.20 -9.72 -9.22
N GLY A 198 -3.17 -10.22 -9.92
CA GLY A 198 -3.24 -10.59 -11.34
C GLY A 198 -3.30 -9.39 -12.29
N ARG A 199 -2.94 -8.20 -11.81
CA ARG A 199 -2.92 -6.96 -12.60
C ARG A 199 -1.49 -6.50 -12.90
N GLN A 200 -1.40 -5.50 -13.75
CA GLN A 200 -0.19 -4.70 -13.97
C GLN A 200 -0.51 -3.24 -13.64
N PRO A 201 0.45 -2.47 -13.13
CA PRO A 201 0.28 -1.04 -12.97
C PRO A 201 0.11 -0.36 -14.34
N PRO A 202 -0.39 0.88 -14.38
CA PRO A 202 -0.45 1.66 -15.61
C PRO A 202 0.92 1.74 -16.30
N GLN A 203 0.89 1.85 -17.65
CA GLN A 203 2.12 1.95 -18.45
C GLN A 203 3.02 3.11 -18.04
N SER A 204 2.44 4.21 -17.55
CA SER A 204 3.20 5.35 -17.01
C SER A 204 4.11 5.01 -15.83
N VAL A 205 3.77 4.01 -15.04
CA VAL A 205 4.61 3.49 -13.95
C VAL A 205 5.73 2.60 -14.50
N LEU A 206 5.43 1.80 -15.54
CA LEU A 206 6.40 0.90 -16.16
C LEU A 206 7.45 1.64 -16.99
N ASP A 207 7.07 2.74 -17.65
CA ASP A 207 7.93 3.54 -18.52
C ASP A 207 8.63 4.69 -17.78
N GLY A 208 8.20 5.00 -16.55
CA GLY A 208 8.79 6.05 -15.73
C GLY A 208 10.21 5.70 -15.26
N PRO A 209 11.01 6.72 -14.84
CA PRO A 209 12.27 6.46 -14.20
C PRO A 209 12.00 5.65 -12.93
N MET A 210 12.48 4.40 -12.90
CA MET A 210 12.32 3.50 -11.74
C MET A 210 12.78 4.23 -10.48
N MET A 211 11.86 4.46 -9.57
CA MET A 211 12.19 5.06 -8.27
C MET A 211 13.09 4.11 -7.51
N SER A 212 14.37 4.49 -7.40
CA SER A 212 15.36 3.75 -6.65
C SER A 212 15.08 3.84 -5.15
N ASN A 213 15.39 2.76 -4.44
CA ASN A 213 15.24 2.63 -3.00
C ASN A 213 15.78 3.87 -2.25
N PRO A 214 14.96 4.64 -1.53
CA PRO A 214 15.41 5.79 -0.74
C PRO A 214 16.25 5.40 0.49
N TYR A 215 16.48 4.10 0.72
CA TYR A 215 17.29 3.56 1.82
C TYR A 215 18.74 3.24 1.43
N ARG A 216 19.27 3.82 0.34
CA ARG A 216 20.70 3.79 0.02
C ARG A 216 21.39 5.09 0.34
#